data_a1fc41c86061fbe6f0b52a3942c16895
#
_entry.id   a1fc41c86061fbe6f0b52a3942c16895
#
_cell.length_a   1.000
_cell.length_b   1.000
_cell.length_c   1.000
_cell.angle_alpha   90.00
_cell.angle_beta   90.00
_cell.angle_gamma   90.00
#
_symmetry.space_group_name_H-M   'P 1'
#
loop_
_entity.id
_entity.type
_entity.pdbx_description
1 polymer ?
#
loop_
_entity_poly.entity_id
_entity_poly.type
_entity_poly.pdbx_seq_one_letter_code
_entity_poly.pdbx_strand_id
1 'polypeptide(L)'
;LPDVIFCGLQTTDGDTAQVGPQLAERLGIPQITYCEAFEIRDSILLARRAIEGGRQTVTVPLPALVTVANSARRLAYQTLRGARRVQQLMRDEAARAEVIQILNLEDVGADPERCGLKGSPTIVAATEKVGEMGGNCQVFQGQSVPNLVKSLTEAASIPSYVTAR
;
A
#
# COMPACT_ATOMS: atom_id res chain seq x y z
N LEU A 1 21.93 10.82 7.00
CA LEU A 1 20.77 10.26 6.31
C LEU A 1 21.10 8.85 5.82
N PRO A 2 20.15 7.90 5.86
CA PRO A 2 20.35 6.61 5.19
C PRO A 2 20.40 6.81 3.67
N ASP A 3 21.04 5.87 2.96
CA ASP A 3 21.12 5.94 1.50
C ASP A 3 19.77 5.78 0.82
N VAL A 4 18.88 4.94 1.38
CA VAL A 4 17.52 4.75 0.87
C VAL A 4 16.51 4.75 2.02
N ILE A 5 15.44 5.53 1.84
CA ILE A 5 14.28 5.54 2.73
C ILE A 5 13.14 4.83 2.03
N PHE A 6 12.59 3.77 2.64
CA PHE A 6 11.40 3.07 2.14
C PHE A 6 10.16 3.53 2.89
N CYS A 7 9.14 3.89 2.15
CA CYS A 7 7.81 4.19 2.66
C CYS A 7 6.77 3.23 2.08
N GLY A 8 5.67 3.04 2.81
CA GLY A 8 4.47 2.45 2.25
C GLY A 8 3.89 3.33 1.14
N LEU A 9 3.05 2.75 0.28
CA LEU A 9 2.42 3.47 -0.81
C LEU A 9 1.48 4.55 -0.28
N GLN A 10 0.53 4.16 0.55
CA GLN A 10 -0.53 5.01 1.08
C GLN A 10 -1.20 4.35 2.28
N THR A 11 -1.93 5.14 3.06
CA THR A 11 -2.76 4.66 4.16
C THR A 11 -4.19 4.42 3.67
N THR A 12 -4.92 3.52 4.34
CA THR A 12 -6.31 3.16 3.96
C THR A 12 -7.36 4.16 4.45
N ASP A 13 -7.00 5.04 5.35
CA ASP A 13 -7.89 6.07 5.91
C ASP A 13 -8.03 7.30 5.01
N GLY A 14 -6.92 7.92 4.62
CA GLY A 14 -6.92 9.10 3.78
C GLY A 14 -6.64 8.85 2.30
N ASP A 15 -6.04 7.73 1.98
CA ASP A 15 -5.74 7.22 0.61
C ASP A 15 -5.02 8.24 -0.31
N THR A 16 -4.29 9.20 0.27
CA THR A 16 -3.71 10.34 -0.46
C THR A 16 -2.27 10.13 -0.94
N ALA A 17 -1.59 9.09 -0.47
CA ALA A 17 -0.20 8.74 -0.83
C ALA A 17 0.83 9.86 -0.62
N GLN A 18 0.61 10.76 0.33
CA GLN A 18 1.41 11.99 0.49
C GLN A 18 2.60 11.85 1.42
N VAL A 19 2.61 10.90 2.36
CA VAL A 19 3.64 10.82 3.42
C VAL A 19 5.04 10.68 2.85
N GLY A 20 5.25 9.74 1.91
CA GLY A 20 6.56 9.57 1.26
C GLY A 20 7.02 10.82 0.53
N PRO A 21 6.23 11.37 -0.42
CA PRO A 21 6.57 12.60 -1.13
C PRO A 21 6.85 13.80 -0.22
N GLN A 22 6.04 14.04 0.81
CA GLN A 22 6.27 15.13 1.75
C GLN A 22 7.55 14.96 2.56
N LEU A 23 7.86 13.71 2.96
CA LEU A 23 9.10 13.42 3.66
C LEU A 23 10.33 13.66 2.76
N ALA A 24 10.27 13.23 1.50
CA ALA A 24 11.34 13.47 0.53
C ALA A 24 11.59 14.96 0.30
N GLU A 25 10.52 15.74 0.12
CA GLU A 25 10.57 17.19 -0.02
C GLU A 25 11.18 17.86 1.21
N ARG A 26 10.74 17.43 2.41
CA ARG A 26 11.26 17.97 3.67
C ARG A 26 12.75 17.68 3.88
N LEU A 27 13.23 16.54 3.38
CA LEU A 27 14.62 16.14 3.46
C LEU A 27 15.48 16.68 2.30
N GLY A 28 14.86 17.24 1.28
CA GLY A 28 15.55 17.74 0.07
C GLY A 28 16.20 16.61 -0.74
N ILE A 29 15.59 15.42 -0.79
CA ILE A 29 16.12 14.26 -1.52
C ILE A 29 15.17 13.85 -2.64
N PRO A 30 15.71 13.24 -3.73
CA PRO A 30 14.89 12.71 -4.81
C PRO A 30 13.98 11.57 -4.33
N GLN A 31 12.85 11.39 -5.02
CA GLN A 31 11.88 10.35 -4.69
C GLN A 31 11.44 9.55 -5.92
N ILE A 32 11.10 8.29 -5.69
CA ILE A 32 10.45 7.41 -6.66
C ILE A 32 9.20 6.82 -6.01
N THR A 33 8.03 7.16 -6.54
CA THR A 33 6.75 6.65 -6.05
C THR A 33 6.29 5.44 -6.84
N TYR A 34 5.45 4.58 -6.23
CA TYR A 34 4.86 3.38 -6.84
C TYR A 34 5.91 2.38 -7.35
N CYS A 35 7.04 2.24 -6.64
CA CYS A 35 8.12 1.36 -7.02
C CYS A 35 7.73 -0.12 -6.96
N GLU A 36 7.94 -0.85 -8.06
CA GLU A 36 7.72 -2.30 -8.17
C GLU A 36 9.01 -3.11 -8.05
N ALA A 37 10.11 -2.55 -8.53
CA ALA A 37 11.44 -3.16 -8.46
C ALA A 37 12.52 -2.10 -8.50
N PHE A 38 13.64 -2.36 -7.84
CA PHE A 38 14.79 -1.45 -7.89
C PHE A 38 16.11 -2.20 -7.84
N GLU A 39 17.15 -1.53 -8.29
CA GLU A 39 18.55 -1.95 -8.21
C GLU A 39 19.40 -0.73 -7.86
N ILE A 40 20.44 -0.95 -7.07
CA ILE A 40 21.42 0.10 -6.74
C ILE A 40 22.76 -0.27 -7.36
N ARG A 41 23.32 0.66 -8.15
CA ARG A 41 24.66 0.56 -8.73
C ARG A 41 25.34 1.91 -8.64
N ASP A 42 26.58 1.93 -8.17
CA ASP A 42 27.43 3.12 -8.16
C ASP A 42 26.75 4.39 -7.59
N SER A 43 26.04 4.24 -6.45
CA SER A 43 25.29 5.32 -5.80
C SER A 43 24.12 5.87 -6.63
N ILE A 44 23.68 5.14 -7.63
CA ILE A 44 22.46 5.43 -8.42
C ILE A 44 21.41 4.36 -8.14
N LEU A 45 20.22 4.80 -7.86
CA LEU A 45 19.04 3.92 -7.72
C LEU A 45 18.32 3.91 -9.06
N LEU A 46 18.28 2.73 -9.70
CA LEU A 46 17.48 2.43 -10.88
C LEU A 46 16.20 1.75 -10.41
N ALA A 47 15.04 2.30 -10.72
CA ALA A 47 13.77 1.70 -10.29
C ALA A 47 12.75 1.65 -11.42
N ARG A 48 11.96 0.57 -11.41
CA ARG A 48 10.76 0.42 -12.23
C ARG A 48 9.54 0.76 -11.37
N ARG A 49 8.75 1.71 -11.81
CA ARG A 49 7.55 2.19 -11.14
C ARG A 49 6.29 1.98 -11.98
N ALA A 50 5.17 1.77 -11.30
CA ALA A 50 3.86 1.77 -11.94
C ALA A 50 3.42 3.21 -12.25
N ILE A 51 2.84 3.42 -13.41
CA ILE A 51 2.16 4.64 -13.82
C ILE A 51 0.81 4.28 -14.44
N GLU A 52 -0.06 5.26 -14.64
CA GLU A 52 -1.29 5.04 -15.35
C GLU A 52 -1.02 4.57 -16.80
N GLY A 53 -1.63 3.46 -17.14
CA GLY A 53 -1.46 2.84 -18.48
C GLY A 53 -0.15 2.08 -18.69
N GLY A 54 0.73 1.93 -17.68
CA GLY A 54 1.98 1.19 -17.90
C GLY A 54 3.01 1.23 -16.79
N ARG A 55 4.27 1.16 -17.20
CA ARG A 55 5.43 1.18 -16.31
C ARG A 55 6.48 2.14 -16.83
N GLN A 56 7.20 2.77 -15.92
CA GLN A 56 8.29 3.68 -16.21
C GLN A 56 9.55 3.21 -15.47
N THR A 57 10.69 3.26 -16.15
CA THR A 57 12.00 3.07 -15.51
C THR A 57 12.64 4.42 -15.32
N VAL A 58 13.08 4.69 -14.09
CA VAL A 58 13.70 5.96 -13.69
C VAL A 58 14.99 5.72 -12.91
N THR A 59 15.89 6.68 -12.94
CA THR A 59 17.12 6.67 -12.16
C THR A 59 17.22 7.93 -11.31
N VAL A 60 17.70 7.79 -10.09
CA VAL A 60 17.97 8.91 -9.19
C VAL A 60 19.28 8.68 -8.44
N PRO A 61 20.04 9.73 -8.09
CA PRO A 61 21.18 9.60 -7.19
C PRO A 61 20.72 9.28 -5.77
N LEU A 62 21.59 8.63 -4.99
CA LEU A 62 21.41 8.45 -3.55
C LEU A 62 21.93 9.71 -2.80
N PRO A 63 21.34 10.04 -1.63
CA PRO A 63 20.24 9.36 -0.95
C PRO A 63 18.89 9.59 -1.64
N ALA A 64 17.98 8.61 -1.58
CA ALA A 64 16.68 8.70 -2.23
C ALA A 64 15.56 8.09 -1.37
N LEU A 65 14.33 8.56 -1.57
CA LEU A 65 13.14 7.97 -0.95
C LEU A 65 12.32 7.17 -1.99
N VAL A 66 11.83 6.02 -1.58
CA VAL A 66 11.04 5.13 -2.44
C VAL A 66 9.73 4.78 -1.75
N THR A 67 8.59 4.99 -2.42
CA THR A 67 7.32 4.39 -1.97
C THR A 67 7.06 3.10 -2.73
N VAL A 68 6.76 2.02 -1.99
CA VAL A 68 6.69 0.66 -2.53
C VAL A 68 5.27 0.30 -2.93
N ALA A 69 5.08 -0.13 -4.18
CA ALA A 69 3.78 -0.58 -4.67
C ALA A 69 3.42 -1.98 -4.17
N ASN A 70 2.11 -2.27 -4.06
CA ASN A 70 1.61 -3.58 -3.64
C ASN A 70 2.05 -4.72 -4.59
N SER A 71 2.30 -4.39 -5.86
CA SER A 71 2.78 -5.33 -6.89
C SER A 71 4.27 -5.66 -6.80
N ALA A 72 5.04 -4.97 -5.94
CA ALA A 72 6.50 -5.11 -5.89
C ALA A 72 6.94 -6.53 -5.50
N ARG A 73 6.29 -7.13 -4.53
CA ARG A 73 6.60 -8.49 -4.09
C ARG A 73 5.42 -9.16 -3.42
N ARG A 74 5.28 -10.46 -3.65
CA ARG A 74 4.36 -11.29 -2.89
C ARG A 74 4.84 -11.39 -1.43
N LEU A 75 3.95 -11.13 -0.49
CA LEU A 75 4.25 -11.27 0.93
C LEU A 75 4.57 -12.73 1.26
N ALA A 76 5.64 -12.94 2.01
CA ALA A 76 5.96 -14.26 2.55
C ALA A 76 5.07 -14.55 3.76
N TYR A 77 4.62 -15.80 3.87
CA TYR A 77 3.91 -16.23 5.07
C TYR A 77 4.84 -16.24 6.28
N GLN A 78 4.28 -15.95 7.44
CA GLN A 78 4.98 -16.04 8.72
C GLN A 78 5.39 -17.49 8.99
N THR A 79 6.65 -17.71 9.36
CA THR A 79 7.11 -19.03 9.79
C THR A 79 6.63 -19.33 11.21
N LEU A 80 6.42 -20.62 11.54
CA LEU A 80 6.03 -21.04 12.89
C LEU A 80 7.05 -20.58 13.94
N ARG A 81 8.34 -20.62 13.63
CA ARG A 81 9.41 -20.13 14.51
C ARG A 81 9.30 -18.62 14.73
N GLY A 82 9.03 -17.85 13.68
CA GLY A 82 8.80 -16.40 13.76
C GLY A 82 7.59 -16.07 14.62
N ALA A 83 6.47 -16.76 14.41
CA ALA A 83 5.26 -16.59 15.21
C ALA A 83 5.49 -16.84 16.70
N ARG A 84 6.19 -17.93 17.05
CA ARG A 84 6.54 -18.25 18.44
C ARG A 84 7.44 -17.19 19.06
N ARG A 85 8.45 -16.70 18.33
CA ARG A 85 9.34 -15.64 18.80
C ARG A 85 8.57 -14.36 19.12
N VAL A 86 7.70 -13.92 18.22
CA VAL A 86 6.85 -12.74 18.44
C VAL A 86 5.95 -12.95 19.65
N GLN A 87 5.32 -14.12 19.79
CA GLN A 87 4.47 -14.42 20.93
C GLN A 87 5.24 -14.37 22.28
N GLN A 88 6.50 -14.81 22.31
CA GLN A 88 7.36 -14.68 23.49
C GLN A 88 7.69 -13.22 23.81
N LEU A 89 8.10 -12.43 22.81
CA LEU A 89 8.38 -11.00 22.96
C LEU A 89 7.17 -10.20 23.45
N MET A 90 5.97 -10.55 22.99
CA MET A 90 4.73 -9.89 23.43
C MET A 90 4.37 -10.16 24.90
N ARG A 91 4.90 -11.24 25.49
CA ARG A 91 4.68 -11.60 26.89
C ARG A 91 5.72 -11.01 27.85
N ASP A 92 6.86 -10.62 27.34
CA ASP A 92 7.99 -10.07 28.11
C ASP A 92 8.24 -8.62 27.69
N GLU A 93 7.86 -7.70 28.57
CA GLU A 93 7.96 -6.26 28.30
C GLU A 93 9.42 -5.80 28.19
N ALA A 94 10.32 -6.35 28.99
CA ALA A 94 11.74 -6.01 28.93
C ALA A 94 12.38 -6.47 27.62
N ALA A 95 12.15 -7.73 27.22
CA ALA A 95 12.63 -8.25 25.95
C ALA A 95 12.00 -7.54 24.75
N ARG A 96 10.75 -7.09 24.86
CA ARG A 96 10.11 -6.29 23.82
C ARG A 96 10.76 -4.92 23.70
N ALA A 97 11.07 -4.25 24.80
CA ALA A 97 11.69 -2.93 24.81
C ALA A 97 13.10 -2.92 24.18
N GLU A 98 13.82 -4.03 24.23
CA GLU A 98 15.11 -4.18 23.54
C GLU A 98 14.98 -4.20 22.00
N VAL A 99 13.83 -4.62 21.49
CA VAL A 99 13.60 -4.81 20.04
C VAL A 99 12.73 -3.72 19.45
N ILE A 100 11.79 -3.18 20.23
CA ILE A 100 10.81 -2.18 19.78
C ILE A 100 10.93 -0.94 20.66
N GLN A 101 11.48 0.12 20.09
CA GLN A 101 11.47 1.43 20.73
C GLN A 101 10.12 2.11 20.46
N ILE A 102 9.39 2.46 21.51
CA ILE A 102 8.16 3.25 21.43
C ILE A 102 8.52 4.69 21.78
N LEU A 103 8.24 5.59 20.83
CA LEU A 103 8.44 7.03 21.01
C LEU A 103 7.08 7.72 21.09
N ASN A 104 6.93 8.64 22.05
CA ASN A 104 5.78 9.52 22.14
C ASN A 104 6.11 10.92 21.59
N LEU A 105 5.14 11.86 21.62
CA LEU A 105 5.35 13.20 21.10
C LEU A 105 6.46 13.99 21.81
N GLU A 106 6.61 13.77 23.11
CA GLU A 106 7.65 14.43 23.93
C GLU A 106 9.04 13.94 23.53
N ASP A 107 9.19 12.62 23.31
CA ASP A 107 10.48 12.00 22.93
C ASP A 107 11.01 12.55 21.60
N VAL A 108 10.12 12.94 20.69
CA VAL A 108 10.47 13.50 19.37
C VAL A 108 10.39 15.02 19.33
N GLY A 109 10.05 15.67 20.45
CA GLY A 109 9.92 17.12 20.53
C GLY A 109 8.82 17.70 19.64
N ALA A 110 7.76 16.92 19.40
CA ALA A 110 6.66 17.36 18.56
C ALA A 110 5.66 18.21 19.35
N ASP A 111 5.16 19.28 18.72
CA ASP A 111 4.11 20.12 19.27
C ASP A 111 2.74 19.41 19.14
N PRO A 112 2.06 19.08 20.27
CA PRO A 112 0.77 18.41 20.24
C PRO A 112 -0.32 19.16 19.46
N GLU A 113 -0.29 20.51 19.45
CA GLU A 113 -1.26 21.32 18.72
C GLU A 113 -1.10 21.23 17.19
N ARG A 114 0.07 20.77 16.73
CA ARG A 114 0.37 20.55 15.31
C ARG A 114 0.23 19.11 14.88
N CYS A 115 -0.24 18.24 15.75
CA CYS A 115 -0.36 16.80 15.51
C CYS A 115 -1.83 16.33 15.51
N GLY A 116 -2.06 15.21 14.85
CA GLY A 116 -3.39 14.60 14.76
C GLY A 116 -4.41 15.45 14.01
N LEU A 117 -5.69 15.26 14.34
CA LEU A 117 -6.79 15.95 13.66
C LEU A 117 -6.75 17.47 13.85
N LYS A 118 -6.30 17.96 15.00
CA LYS A 118 -6.19 19.41 15.26
C LYS A 118 -5.12 20.07 14.40
N GLY A 119 -3.99 19.40 14.22
CA GLY A 119 -2.86 19.92 13.46
C GLY A 119 -2.93 19.65 11.97
N SER A 120 -3.92 18.89 11.50
CA SER A 120 -4.06 18.57 10.08
C SER A 120 -4.56 19.76 9.27
N PRO A 121 -3.86 20.18 8.21
CA PRO A 121 -4.34 21.25 7.31
C PRO A 121 -5.52 20.79 6.45
N THR A 122 -5.81 19.49 6.43
CA THR A 122 -6.91 18.89 5.66
C THR A 122 -7.78 18.03 6.57
N ILE A 123 -9.09 18.14 6.40
CA ILE A 123 -10.07 17.32 7.10
C ILE A 123 -11.02 16.68 6.09
N VAL A 124 -11.54 15.50 6.42
CA VAL A 124 -12.60 14.87 5.65
C VAL A 124 -13.89 15.66 5.91
N ALA A 125 -14.35 16.40 4.91
CA ALA A 125 -15.55 17.24 5.03
C ALA A 125 -16.84 16.41 4.95
N ALA A 126 -16.87 15.39 4.11
CA ALA A 126 -18.01 14.49 3.95
C ALA A 126 -17.57 13.13 3.41
N THR A 127 -18.30 12.10 3.77
CA THR A 127 -18.19 10.78 3.17
C THR A 127 -19.55 10.36 2.64
N GLU A 128 -19.58 9.86 1.41
CA GLU A 128 -20.78 9.25 0.83
C GLU A 128 -20.56 7.76 0.72
N LYS A 129 -21.57 6.98 1.13
CA LYS A 129 -21.56 5.55 0.87
C LYS A 129 -21.73 5.37 -0.64
N VAL A 130 -20.69 4.89 -1.30
CA VAL A 130 -20.82 4.42 -2.68
C VAL A 130 -21.92 3.37 -2.67
N GLY A 131 -22.99 3.61 -3.46
CA GLY A 131 -24.11 2.66 -3.56
C GLY A 131 -23.55 1.26 -3.81
N GLU A 132 -24.18 0.26 -3.26
CA GLU A 132 -23.77 -1.12 -3.46
C GLU A 132 -23.53 -1.33 -4.96
N MET A 133 -22.31 -1.64 -5.33
CA MET A 133 -22.03 -2.21 -6.64
C MET A 133 -22.65 -3.61 -6.62
N GLY A 134 -23.98 -3.61 -6.68
CA GLY A 134 -24.80 -4.80 -6.74
C GLY A 134 -24.59 -5.47 -8.08
N GLY A 135 -23.61 -6.34 -8.16
CA GLY A 135 -23.69 -7.40 -9.13
C GLY A 135 -24.93 -8.24 -8.81
N ASN A 136 -25.73 -8.57 -9.80
CA ASN A 136 -26.82 -9.55 -9.65
C ASN A 136 -26.18 -10.92 -9.31
N CYS A 137 -25.89 -11.13 -8.02
CA CYS A 137 -25.40 -12.41 -7.53
C CYS A 137 -26.57 -13.38 -7.47
N GLN A 138 -26.57 -14.37 -8.36
CA GLN A 138 -27.52 -15.49 -8.30
C GLN A 138 -26.82 -16.69 -7.66
N VAL A 139 -27.39 -17.17 -6.57
CA VAL A 139 -26.89 -18.37 -5.88
C VAL A 139 -27.65 -19.59 -6.36
N PHE A 140 -26.94 -20.52 -7.00
CA PHE A 140 -27.48 -21.78 -7.49
C PHE A 140 -27.05 -22.92 -6.55
N GLN A 141 -28.00 -23.71 -6.06
CA GLN A 141 -27.75 -24.85 -5.19
C GLN A 141 -28.30 -26.16 -5.79
N GLY A 142 -27.49 -27.20 -5.74
CA GLY A 142 -27.87 -28.57 -6.06
C GLY A 142 -28.45 -28.76 -7.47
N GLN A 143 -29.74 -29.09 -7.60
CA GLN A 143 -30.39 -29.41 -8.87
C GLN A 143 -30.55 -28.23 -9.85
N SER A 144 -30.05 -27.04 -9.51
CA SER A 144 -30.13 -25.84 -10.37
C SER A 144 -28.95 -25.66 -11.32
N VAL A 145 -28.03 -26.63 -11.40
CA VAL A 145 -26.88 -26.58 -12.32
C VAL A 145 -27.30 -26.36 -13.80
N PRO A 146 -28.35 -27.02 -14.32
CA PRO A 146 -28.82 -26.74 -15.70
C PRO A 146 -29.28 -25.27 -15.90
N ASN A 147 -29.90 -24.68 -14.87
CA ASN A 147 -30.30 -23.29 -14.91
C ASN A 147 -29.11 -22.34 -14.84
N LEU A 148 -28.06 -22.69 -14.10
CA LEU A 148 -26.79 -21.96 -14.09
C LEU A 148 -26.14 -21.97 -15.47
N VAL A 149 -26.04 -23.11 -16.12
CA VAL A 149 -25.48 -23.24 -17.48
C VAL A 149 -26.28 -22.38 -18.46
N LYS A 150 -27.61 -22.42 -18.39
CA LYS A 150 -28.48 -21.60 -19.23
C LYS A 150 -28.24 -20.09 -18.99
N SER A 151 -28.19 -19.66 -17.71
CA SER A 151 -27.92 -18.26 -17.36
C SER A 151 -26.54 -17.78 -17.84
N LEU A 152 -25.52 -18.63 -17.75
CA LEU A 152 -24.17 -18.33 -18.23
C LEU A 152 -24.11 -18.24 -19.75
N THR A 153 -24.84 -19.09 -20.46
CA THR A 153 -24.90 -19.05 -21.93
C THR A 153 -25.69 -17.84 -22.43
N GLU A 154 -26.74 -17.44 -21.75
CA GLU A 154 -27.51 -16.23 -22.04
C GLU A 154 -26.72 -14.94 -21.72
N ALA A 155 -25.98 -14.92 -20.59
CA ALA A 155 -25.09 -13.83 -20.21
C ALA A 155 -23.83 -13.73 -21.07
N ALA A 156 -23.38 -14.85 -21.64
CA ALA A 156 -22.23 -14.90 -22.56
C ALA A 156 -22.53 -14.41 -23.97
N SER A 157 -23.76 -14.00 -24.28
CA SER A 157 -24.06 -13.14 -25.44
C SER A 157 -23.48 -11.73 -25.19
N ILE A 158 -22.16 -11.64 -25.11
CA ILE A 158 -21.40 -10.39 -24.99
C ILE A 158 -21.71 -9.53 -26.22
N PRO A 159 -22.14 -8.28 -26.06
CA PRO A 159 -22.40 -7.39 -27.18
C PRO A 159 -21.16 -7.31 -28.08
N SER A 160 -21.37 -7.31 -29.39
CA SER A 160 -20.33 -7.40 -30.42
C SER A 160 -19.25 -6.31 -30.41
N TYR A 161 -19.36 -5.28 -29.60
CA TYR A 161 -18.35 -4.24 -29.44
C TYR A 161 -17.16 -4.64 -28.55
N VAL A 162 -17.23 -5.79 -27.86
CA VAL A 162 -16.11 -6.31 -26.99
C VAL A 162 -15.19 -7.23 -27.79
N THR A 163 -15.56 -7.66 -29.00
CA THR A 163 -14.77 -8.59 -29.83
C THR A 163 -13.95 -7.94 -30.93
N ALA A 164 -13.89 -6.60 -30.96
CA ALA A 164 -13.07 -5.88 -31.93
C ALA A 164 -11.84 -5.29 -31.25
N ARG A 165 -10.80 -6.14 -31.01
CA ARG A 165 -9.35 -5.82 -31.20
C ARG A 165 -8.48 -7.01 -30.82
#